data_3704d8cc2d2205cde6df1e905288a2d7
#
_entry.id   3704d8cc2d2205cde6df1e905288a2d7
#
_cell.length_a   1.000
_cell.length_b   1.000
_cell.length_c   1.000
_cell.angle_alpha   90.00
_cell.angle_beta   90.00
_cell.angle_gamma   90.00
#
_symmetry.space_group_name_H-M   'P 1'
#
loop_
_entity.id
_entity.type
_entity.pdbx_description
1 polymer ?
#
loop_
_entity_poly.entity_id
_entity_poly.type
_entity_poly.pdbx_seq_one_letter_code
_entity_poly.pdbx_strand_id
1 'polypeptide(L)'
;VGSGLSVVRDLREARRPASPEELADYETDLLAGFVLARSSAGLSDGTIRGEVSNLEQVREWFGRPLWEMEAADADAYFGKVMRQAASGTRHARAGALVTFFAFLELRHQAELHALTGQVVTCPVDEMNRPKGGKDARLRIPPREEEVAQLFTGWAGELATCRKFAPTARNYAAARLMAEIGLRANEVRRMDLADVKWELGPFGKIHVRYGKGSRGSGPRERMAPLINGAGRTLRWFIEDVWGQFGDDHTRPGAPLFPTERLKANAGTRHLGPDTLRAALAEATSRHLPGWDGKLTPHVLRHYCASQLYLNGMDLIAIQEALGHAWVATTMRYVHVHRDHVEQAWAAAHQRAEQRLEGLI
;
A
#
# COMPACT_ATOMS: atom_id res chain seq x y z
N VAL A 1 -29.92 40.54 -20.70
CA VAL A 1 -28.57 40.63 -21.27
C VAL A 1 -27.76 41.46 -20.29
N GLY A 2 -27.08 40.83 -19.35
CA GLY A 2 -26.19 41.44 -18.36
C GLY A 2 -24.76 40.99 -18.67
N SER A 3 -23.98 41.86 -19.27
CA SER A 3 -22.54 41.70 -19.49
C SER A 3 -21.86 41.78 -18.15
N GLY A 4 -21.39 40.61 -17.66
CA GLY A 4 -20.46 40.55 -16.56
C GLY A 4 -19.09 41.07 -17.00
N LEU A 5 -18.83 42.35 -16.75
CA LEU A 5 -17.48 42.89 -16.82
C LEU A 5 -16.64 42.24 -15.73
N SER A 6 -15.64 41.45 -16.13
CA SER A 6 -14.59 41.04 -15.23
C SER A 6 -13.91 42.28 -14.69
N VAL A 7 -13.90 42.45 -13.37
CA VAL A 7 -13.15 43.52 -12.71
C VAL A 7 -11.68 43.31 -13.00
N VAL A 8 -11.12 44.10 -13.91
CA VAL A 8 -9.67 44.23 -14.07
C VAL A 8 -9.17 44.93 -12.81
N ARG A 9 -8.66 44.16 -11.84
CA ARG A 9 -7.96 44.74 -10.70
C ARG A 9 -6.73 45.45 -11.18
N ASP A 10 -6.58 46.71 -10.79
CA ASP A 10 -5.43 47.54 -11.13
C ASP A 10 -4.16 46.91 -10.51
N LEU A 11 -3.29 46.38 -11.36
CA LEU A 11 -2.01 45.77 -10.97
C LEU A 11 -1.04 46.77 -10.35
N ARG A 12 -1.43 48.05 -10.20
CA ARG A 12 -0.60 49.15 -9.66
C ARG A 12 -0.94 49.55 -8.23
N GLU A 13 -1.88 48.89 -7.54
CA GLU A 13 -2.03 49.11 -6.11
C GLU A 13 -0.74 48.74 -5.40
N ALA A 14 -0.21 49.72 -4.67
CA ALA A 14 1.04 49.58 -3.90
C ALA A 14 0.91 48.39 -2.94
N ARG A 15 1.60 47.29 -3.25
CA ARG A 15 1.55 46.06 -2.46
C ARG A 15 2.18 46.34 -1.09
N ARG A 16 1.42 46.05 -0.06
CA ARG A 16 1.96 45.99 1.28
C ARG A 16 2.67 44.63 1.39
N PRO A 17 4.01 44.58 1.62
CA PRO A 17 4.66 43.29 1.81
C PRO A 17 4.02 42.60 3.00
N ALA A 18 3.60 41.34 2.80
CA ALA A 18 3.03 40.51 3.88
C ALA A 18 4.13 40.31 4.96
N SER A 19 3.70 40.30 6.23
CA SER A 19 4.61 39.97 7.33
C SER A 19 5.01 38.48 7.25
N PRO A 20 6.16 38.09 7.86
CA PRO A 20 6.54 36.68 7.94
C PRO A 20 5.48 35.80 8.59
N GLU A 21 4.72 36.34 9.53
CA GLU A 21 3.60 35.66 10.20
C GLU A 21 2.43 35.42 9.24
N GLU A 22 2.02 36.45 8.50
CA GLU A 22 0.99 36.34 7.47
C GLU A 22 1.36 35.33 6.36
N LEU A 23 2.63 35.27 5.98
CA LEU A 23 3.11 34.28 5.01
C LEU A 23 3.09 32.85 5.55
N ALA A 24 3.42 32.66 6.83
CA ALA A 24 3.36 31.34 7.47
C ALA A 24 1.92 30.82 7.65
N ASP A 25 1.00 31.70 8.02
CA ASP A 25 -0.43 31.39 8.11
C ASP A 25 -0.98 31.05 6.72
N TYR A 26 -0.63 31.84 5.71
CA TYR A 26 -1.05 31.58 4.33
C TYR A 26 -0.49 30.25 3.79
N GLU A 27 0.75 29.88 4.13
CA GLU A 27 1.31 28.58 3.76
C GLU A 27 0.54 27.43 4.39
N THR A 28 0.09 27.59 5.63
CA THR A 28 -0.75 26.63 6.33
C THR A 28 -2.11 26.46 5.63
N ASP A 29 -2.72 27.56 5.23
CA ASP A 29 -3.98 27.58 4.49
C ASP A 29 -3.84 26.92 3.10
N LEU A 30 -2.73 27.17 2.40
CA LEU A 30 -2.42 26.51 1.13
C LEU A 30 -2.30 24.99 1.28
N LEU A 31 -1.60 24.51 2.30
CA LEU A 31 -1.48 23.07 2.57
C LEU A 31 -2.83 22.45 2.92
N ALA A 32 -3.65 23.13 3.74
CA ALA A 32 -5.01 22.69 4.04
C ALA A 32 -5.89 22.64 2.78
N GLY A 33 -5.82 23.67 1.94
CA GLY A 33 -6.49 23.73 0.63
C GLY A 33 -6.05 22.62 -0.33
N PHE A 34 -4.75 22.31 -0.33
CA PHE A 34 -4.21 21.18 -1.10
C PHE A 34 -4.79 19.85 -0.62
N VAL A 35 -4.80 19.58 0.68
CA VAL A 35 -5.40 18.37 1.26
C VAL A 35 -6.87 18.24 0.86
N LEU A 36 -7.64 19.33 0.95
CA LEU A 36 -9.05 19.35 0.55
C LEU A 36 -9.21 19.07 -0.95
N ALA A 37 -8.39 19.68 -1.80
CA ALA A 37 -8.41 19.45 -3.24
C ALA A 37 -8.12 17.98 -3.60
N ARG A 38 -7.14 17.36 -2.92
CA ARG A 38 -6.80 15.94 -3.13
C ARG A 38 -7.91 15.01 -2.64
N SER A 39 -8.54 15.35 -1.51
CA SER A 39 -9.69 14.63 -0.98
C SER A 39 -10.90 14.70 -1.93
N SER A 40 -11.20 15.89 -2.46
CA SER A 40 -12.27 16.10 -3.45
C SER A 40 -12.02 15.35 -4.76
N ALA A 41 -10.75 15.11 -5.11
CA ALA A 41 -10.36 14.27 -6.25
C ALA A 41 -10.49 12.76 -5.97
N GLY A 42 -11.00 12.36 -4.79
CA GLY A 42 -11.25 10.96 -4.43
C GLY A 42 -10.00 10.16 -4.02
N LEU A 43 -8.90 10.83 -3.66
CA LEU A 43 -7.72 10.12 -3.20
C LEU A 43 -7.91 9.58 -1.79
N SER A 44 -7.26 8.45 -1.50
CA SER A 44 -7.28 7.88 -0.15
C SER A 44 -6.45 8.74 0.82
N ASP A 45 -6.86 8.78 2.11
CA ASP A 45 -6.13 9.47 3.18
C ASP A 45 -4.66 9.05 3.27
N GLY A 46 -4.35 7.77 2.95
CA GLY A 46 -2.97 7.28 2.94
C GLY A 46 -2.13 7.89 1.82
N THR A 47 -2.74 8.14 0.66
CA THR A 47 -2.07 8.82 -0.46
C THR A 47 -1.83 10.28 -0.13
N ILE A 48 -2.87 10.96 0.38
CA ILE A 48 -2.79 12.38 0.75
C ILE A 48 -1.72 12.60 1.83
N ARG A 49 -1.73 11.78 2.91
CA ARG A 49 -0.69 11.84 3.95
C ARG A 49 0.72 11.62 3.40
N GLY A 50 0.86 10.70 2.43
CA GLY A 50 2.15 10.46 1.77
C GLY A 50 2.62 11.66 0.95
N GLU A 51 1.72 12.33 0.21
CA GLU A 51 2.02 13.56 -0.53
C GLU A 51 2.43 14.69 0.42
N VAL A 52 1.63 14.95 1.48
CA VAL A 52 1.92 15.97 2.50
C VAL A 52 3.26 15.70 3.19
N SER A 53 3.50 14.48 3.65
CA SER A 53 4.78 14.13 4.29
C SER A 53 5.99 14.30 3.37
N ASN A 54 5.84 14.06 2.07
CA ASN A 54 6.90 14.34 1.11
C ASN A 54 7.15 15.85 0.96
N LEU A 55 6.09 16.68 0.95
CA LEU A 55 6.21 18.15 0.90
C LEU A 55 6.84 18.70 2.17
N GLU A 56 6.42 18.24 3.34
CA GLU A 56 6.99 18.64 4.65
C GLU A 56 8.49 18.39 4.71
N GLN A 57 8.96 17.22 4.25
CA GLN A 57 10.40 16.91 4.23
C GLN A 57 11.20 17.80 3.27
N VAL A 58 10.63 18.22 2.15
CA VAL A 58 11.26 19.18 1.26
C VAL A 58 11.29 20.57 1.90
N ARG A 59 10.16 20.98 2.48
CA ARG A 59 10.02 22.27 3.20
C ARG A 59 11.00 22.39 4.35
N GLU A 60 11.15 21.36 5.16
CA GLU A 60 12.10 21.31 6.28
C GLU A 60 13.55 21.54 5.80
N TRP A 61 13.94 20.93 4.68
CA TRP A 61 15.25 21.13 4.08
C TRP A 61 15.39 22.53 3.49
N PHE A 62 14.35 23.00 2.76
CA PHE A 62 14.38 24.28 2.05
C PHE A 62 14.39 25.48 2.99
N GLY A 63 13.71 25.38 4.13
CA GLY A 63 13.69 26.40 5.20
C GLY A 63 12.96 27.69 4.85
N ARG A 64 12.28 27.72 3.69
CA ARG A 64 11.45 28.84 3.22
C ARG A 64 10.14 28.31 2.67
N PRO A 65 9.12 29.15 2.42
CA PRO A 65 7.89 28.71 1.78
C PRO A 65 8.17 28.02 0.44
N LEU A 66 7.47 26.90 0.18
CA LEU A 66 7.73 26.09 -1.01
C LEU A 66 7.51 26.82 -2.34
N TRP A 67 6.64 27.82 -2.38
CA TRP A 67 6.41 28.61 -3.61
C TRP A 67 7.63 29.47 -4.04
N GLU A 68 8.62 29.65 -3.17
CA GLU A 68 9.87 30.33 -3.48
C GLU A 68 10.93 29.41 -4.11
N MET A 69 10.61 28.11 -4.22
CA MET A 69 11.55 27.12 -4.72
C MET A 69 11.73 27.24 -6.23
N GLU A 70 12.97 27.41 -6.66
CA GLU A 70 13.37 27.50 -8.06
C GLU A 70 13.97 26.18 -8.58
N ALA A 71 14.17 26.07 -9.90
CA ALA A 71 14.78 24.90 -10.53
C ALA A 71 16.17 24.56 -9.96
N ALA A 72 16.97 25.58 -9.63
CA ALA A 72 18.29 25.40 -9.01
C ALA A 72 18.21 24.76 -7.62
N ASP A 73 17.16 25.05 -6.85
CA ASP A 73 16.94 24.44 -5.54
C ASP A 73 16.52 22.97 -5.70
N ALA A 74 15.66 22.67 -6.67
CA ALA A 74 15.31 21.31 -7.01
C ALA A 74 16.53 20.48 -7.48
N ASP A 75 17.41 21.07 -8.29
CA ASP A 75 18.68 20.48 -8.69
C ASP A 75 19.57 20.16 -7.48
N ALA A 76 19.70 21.11 -6.56
CA ALA A 76 20.46 20.91 -5.32
C ALA A 76 19.84 19.83 -4.44
N TYR A 77 18.51 19.83 -4.28
CA TYR A 77 17.81 18.85 -3.49
C TYR A 77 17.95 17.43 -4.05
N PHE A 78 17.61 17.21 -5.32
CA PHE A 78 17.67 15.88 -5.93
C PHE A 78 19.10 15.43 -6.26
N GLY A 79 19.98 16.36 -6.64
CA GLY A 79 21.35 16.08 -7.03
C GLY A 79 22.34 15.90 -5.88
N LYS A 80 22.12 16.57 -4.75
CA LYS A 80 23.01 16.50 -3.58
C LYS A 80 22.34 15.78 -2.41
N VAL A 81 21.23 16.32 -1.88
CA VAL A 81 20.60 15.81 -0.66
C VAL A 81 20.01 14.40 -0.87
N MET A 82 19.30 14.22 -1.97
CA MET A 82 18.63 12.96 -2.29
C MET A 82 19.46 12.00 -3.15
N ARG A 83 20.74 12.31 -3.39
CA ARG A 83 21.58 11.51 -4.30
C ARG A 83 21.66 10.03 -3.91
N GLN A 84 21.74 9.73 -2.62
CA GLN A 84 21.83 8.37 -2.08
C GLN A 84 20.46 7.73 -1.78
N ALA A 85 19.39 8.50 -1.88
CA ALA A 85 18.06 7.98 -1.60
C ALA A 85 17.57 7.05 -2.72
N ALA A 86 16.73 6.07 -2.33
CA ALA A 86 16.14 5.14 -3.28
C ALA A 86 15.38 5.89 -4.40
N SER A 87 15.51 5.40 -5.62
CA SER A 87 14.86 5.98 -6.82
C SER A 87 13.35 6.20 -6.63
N GLY A 88 12.64 5.24 -6.00
CA GLY A 88 11.22 5.38 -5.68
C GLY A 88 10.91 6.53 -4.73
N THR A 89 11.77 6.79 -3.74
CA THR A 89 11.62 7.91 -2.79
C THR A 89 11.84 9.24 -3.50
N ARG A 90 12.88 9.33 -4.33
CA ARG A 90 13.15 10.53 -5.15
C ARG A 90 11.98 10.83 -6.08
N HIS A 91 11.46 9.82 -6.76
CA HIS A 91 10.33 9.95 -7.67
C HIS A 91 9.03 10.38 -6.93
N ALA A 92 8.77 9.82 -5.75
CA ALA A 92 7.60 10.19 -4.94
C ALA A 92 7.66 11.65 -4.48
N ARG A 93 8.83 12.14 -4.07
CA ARG A 93 9.01 13.55 -3.68
C ARG A 93 8.86 14.50 -4.86
N ALA A 94 9.47 14.19 -5.99
CA ALA A 94 9.27 14.98 -7.21
C ALA A 94 7.80 15.01 -7.63
N GLY A 95 7.11 13.87 -7.56
CA GLY A 95 5.68 13.79 -7.84
C GLY A 95 4.82 14.64 -6.90
N ALA A 96 5.14 14.68 -5.61
CA ALA A 96 4.43 15.52 -4.64
C ALA A 96 4.65 17.02 -4.94
N LEU A 97 5.91 17.44 -5.22
CA LEU A 97 6.20 18.80 -5.64
C LEU A 97 5.44 19.20 -6.90
N VAL A 98 5.54 18.42 -7.97
CA VAL A 98 4.82 18.69 -9.23
C VAL A 98 3.31 18.85 -9.00
N THR A 99 2.72 17.99 -8.18
CA THR A 99 1.28 18.06 -7.89
C THR A 99 0.91 19.29 -7.07
N PHE A 100 1.76 19.65 -6.09
CA PHE A 100 1.55 20.82 -5.26
C PHE A 100 1.72 22.13 -6.06
N PHE A 101 2.77 22.23 -6.88
CA PHE A 101 2.96 23.41 -7.74
C PHE A 101 1.84 23.54 -8.79
N ALA A 102 1.37 22.44 -9.37
CA ALA A 102 0.20 22.50 -10.24
C ALA A 102 -1.06 23.03 -9.51
N PHE A 103 -1.22 22.68 -8.22
CA PHE A 103 -2.30 23.25 -7.41
C PHE A 103 -2.11 24.76 -7.18
N LEU A 104 -0.89 25.21 -6.88
CA LEU A 104 -0.59 26.64 -6.71
C LEU A 104 -0.83 27.42 -8.02
N GLU A 105 -0.31 26.92 -9.12
CA GLU A 105 -0.47 27.54 -10.45
C GLU A 105 -1.94 27.66 -10.87
N LEU A 106 -2.71 26.62 -10.64
CA LEU A 106 -4.12 26.58 -11.09
C LEU A 106 -5.06 27.40 -10.20
N ARG A 107 -4.80 27.53 -8.90
CA ARG A 107 -5.77 28.05 -7.95
C ARG A 107 -5.31 29.29 -7.20
N HIS A 108 -4.00 29.47 -7.02
CA HIS A 108 -3.44 30.49 -6.12
C HIS A 108 -2.43 31.42 -6.79
N GLN A 109 -2.18 31.28 -8.09
CA GLN A 109 -1.21 32.08 -8.83
C GLN A 109 -1.41 33.59 -8.66
N ALA A 110 -2.65 34.06 -8.84
CA ALA A 110 -2.96 35.49 -8.74
C ALA A 110 -2.80 36.02 -7.32
N GLU A 111 -3.18 35.23 -6.32
CA GLU A 111 -3.09 35.60 -4.92
C GLU A 111 -1.64 35.62 -4.44
N LEU A 112 -0.86 34.58 -4.77
CA LEU A 112 0.59 34.52 -4.49
C LEU A 112 1.31 35.68 -5.16
N HIS A 113 1.01 35.98 -6.42
CA HIS A 113 1.58 37.14 -7.09
C HIS A 113 1.19 38.45 -6.42
N ALA A 114 -0.04 38.58 -5.92
CA ALA A 114 -0.48 39.77 -5.17
C ALA A 114 0.26 39.92 -3.83
N LEU A 115 0.52 38.84 -3.12
CA LEU A 115 1.20 38.82 -1.82
C LEU A 115 2.73 38.98 -1.93
N THR A 116 3.37 38.28 -2.86
CA THR A 116 4.82 38.16 -2.93
C THR A 116 5.48 38.91 -4.09
N GLY A 117 4.72 39.26 -5.11
CA GLY A 117 5.25 39.82 -6.37
C GLY A 117 5.83 38.76 -7.32
N GLN A 118 5.88 37.50 -6.91
CA GLN A 118 6.51 36.42 -7.67
C GLN A 118 5.46 35.62 -8.50
N VAL A 119 5.88 35.15 -9.66
CA VAL A 119 5.12 34.19 -10.48
C VAL A 119 5.61 32.80 -10.09
N VAL A 120 4.71 32.02 -9.52
CA VAL A 120 5.05 30.66 -9.09
C VAL A 120 5.12 29.75 -10.31
N THR A 121 6.21 29.01 -10.43
CA THR A 121 6.41 28.00 -11.47
C THR A 121 6.97 26.72 -10.84
N CYS A 122 6.59 25.56 -11.37
CA CYS A 122 7.08 24.30 -10.84
C CYS A 122 8.60 24.19 -10.95
N PRO A 123 9.33 23.97 -9.84
CA PRO A 123 10.81 23.86 -9.87
C PRO A 123 11.28 22.52 -10.45
N VAL A 124 10.38 21.55 -10.64
CA VAL A 124 10.69 20.21 -11.19
C VAL A 124 10.33 20.19 -12.66
N ASP A 125 11.32 20.20 -13.50
CA ASP A 125 11.23 20.15 -14.96
C ASP A 125 11.73 18.82 -15.54
N GLU A 126 11.85 18.72 -16.87
CA GLU A 126 12.30 17.51 -17.57
C GLU A 126 13.79 17.19 -17.30
N MET A 127 14.61 18.18 -16.95
CA MET A 127 16.06 18.03 -16.75
C MET A 127 16.38 17.48 -15.36
N ASN A 128 15.65 17.95 -14.32
CA ASN A 128 15.91 17.60 -12.92
C ASN A 128 14.96 16.53 -12.35
N ARG A 129 13.90 16.18 -13.08
CA ARG A 129 12.92 15.18 -12.65
C ARG A 129 13.56 13.81 -12.46
N PRO A 130 13.58 13.25 -11.24
CA PRO A 130 14.13 11.92 -11.00
C PRO A 130 13.43 10.86 -11.85
N LYS A 131 14.22 10.16 -12.66
CA LYS A 131 13.67 9.03 -13.45
C LYS A 131 13.30 7.90 -12.51
N GLY A 132 12.13 7.30 -12.72
CA GLY A 132 11.74 6.11 -12.01
C GLY A 132 12.73 4.98 -12.32
N GLY A 133 13.45 4.48 -11.30
CA GLY A 133 14.39 3.39 -11.49
C GLY A 133 13.64 2.09 -11.81
N LYS A 134 14.11 1.38 -12.83
CA LYS A 134 13.76 -0.03 -13.05
C LYS A 134 14.43 -0.94 -11.99
N ASP A 135 15.29 -0.38 -11.16
CA ASP A 135 16.11 -1.05 -10.14
C ASP A 135 15.34 -1.35 -8.85
N ALA A 136 14.09 -1.76 -8.95
CA ALA A 136 13.49 -2.46 -7.83
C ALA A 136 14.34 -3.73 -7.61
N ARG A 137 15.27 -3.68 -6.63
CA ARG A 137 16.00 -4.88 -6.20
C ARG A 137 14.97 -5.99 -6.05
N LEU A 138 15.12 -7.03 -6.84
CA LEU A 138 14.33 -8.23 -6.75
C LEU A 138 14.42 -8.72 -5.30
N ARG A 139 13.33 -8.55 -4.55
CA ARG A 139 13.26 -9.06 -3.17
C ARG A 139 12.93 -10.53 -3.28
N ILE A 140 13.93 -11.38 -3.15
CA ILE A 140 13.73 -12.83 -3.04
C ILE A 140 12.89 -13.06 -1.78
N PRO A 141 11.72 -13.69 -1.86
CA PRO A 141 10.92 -13.99 -0.68
C PRO A 141 11.60 -15.07 0.17
N PRO A 142 11.21 -15.24 1.45
CA PRO A 142 11.68 -16.35 2.26
C PRO A 142 11.31 -17.70 1.63
N ARG A 143 12.10 -18.74 1.93
CA ARG A 143 11.80 -20.10 1.50
C ARG A 143 10.65 -20.68 2.30
N GLU A 144 10.10 -21.78 1.82
CA GLU A 144 8.98 -22.46 2.47
C GLU A 144 9.32 -22.90 3.90
N GLU A 145 10.53 -23.45 4.11
CA GLU A 145 11.00 -23.88 5.42
C GLU A 145 11.15 -22.70 6.39
N GLU A 146 11.57 -21.53 5.91
CA GLU A 146 11.71 -20.31 6.72
C GLU A 146 10.33 -19.81 7.16
N VAL A 147 9.36 -19.82 6.26
CA VAL A 147 7.97 -19.42 6.59
C VAL A 147 7.32 -20.46 7.51
N ALA A 148 7.58 -21.75 7.30
CA ALA A 148 7.13 -22.82 8.20
C ALA A 148 7.72 -22.65 9.59
N GLN A 149 9.03 -22.36 9.70
CA GLN A 149 9.70 -22.09 10.97
C GLN A 149 9.05 -20.93 11.72
N LEU A 150 8.81 -19.79 11.03
CA LEU A 150 8.14 -18.62 11.61
C LEU A 150 6.78 -18.99 12.22
N PHE A 151 5.94 -19.64 11.43
CA PHE A 151 4.57 -19.93 11.88
C PHE A 151 4.51 -21.06 12.90
N THR A 152 5.40 -22.03 12.86
CA THR A 152 5.52 -23.07 13.91
C THR A 152 5.95 -22.45 15.24
N GLY A 153 6.97 -21.60 15.23
CA GLY A 153 7.40 -20.88 16.43
C GLY A 153 6.31 -19.98 16.99
N TRP A 154 5.64 -19.21 16.12
CA TRP A 154 4.57 -18.32 16.54
C TRP A 154 3.34 -19.10 17.09
N ALA A 155 2.97 -20.22 16.48
CA ALA A 155 1.94 -21.10 16.99
C ALA A 155 2.28 -21.67 18.37
N GLY A 156 3.54 -22.05 18.60
CA GLY A 156 4.02 -22.51 19.90
C GLY A 156 3.88 -21.49 21.02
N GLU A 157 4.01 -20.20 20.71
CA GLU A 157 3.79 -19.12 21.69
C GLU A 157 2.34 -18.98 22.14
N LEU A 158 1.37 -19.41 21.34
CA LEU A 158 -0.06 -19.22 21.67
C LEU A 158 -0.44 -19.86 23.02
N ALA A 159 0.20 -20.95 23.39
CA ALA A 159 -0.07 -21.64 24.64
C ALA A 159 0.43 -20.87 25.88
N THR A 160 1.41 -19.99 25.73
CA THR A 160 2.10 -19.31 26.86
C THR A 160 2.02 -17.80 26.77
N CYS A 161 1.48 -17.23 25.71
CA CYS A 161 1.44 -15.79 25.52
C CYS A 161 0.52 -15.10 26.55
N ARG A 162 0.91 -13.92 27.00
CA ARG A 162 0.16 -13.13 27.98
C ARG A 162 -1.27 -12.80 27.51
N LYS A 163 -1.47 -12.60 26.22
CA LYS A 163 -2.76 -12.23 25.61
C LYS A 163 -3.07 -13.15 24.46
N PHE A 164 -3.78 -14.22 24.72
CA PHE A 164 -4.07 -15.24 23.72
C PHE A 164 -4.85 -14.70 22.52
N ALA A 165 -6.04 -14.11 22.73
CA ALA A 165 -6.92 -13.74 21.62
C ALA A 165 -6.27 -12.74 20.62
N PRO A 166 -5.63 -11.62 21.04
CA PRO A 166 -4.95 -10.73 20.09
C PRO A 166 -3.73 -11.39 19.41
N THR A 167 -2.98 -12.26 20.10
CA THR A 167 -1.85 -12.97 19.50
C THR A 167 -2.34 -13.97 18.46
N ALA A 168 -3.36 -14.75 18.76
CA ALA A 168 -4.00 -15.70 17.86
C ALA A 168 -4.63 -15.01 16.64
N ARG A 169 -5.28 -13.85 16.85
CA ARG A 169 -5.78 -13.00 15.75
C ARG A 169 -4.67 -12.56 14.81
N ASN A 170 -3.57 -12.04 15.36
CA ASN A 170 -2.44 -11.57 14.56
C ASN A 170 -1.77 -12.73 13.80
N TYR A 171 -1.65 -13.89 14.44
CA TYR A 171 -1.18 -15.13 13.81
C TYR A 171 -2.07 -15.52 12.64
N ALA A 172 -3.39 -15.64 12.84
CA ALA A 172 -4.34 -16.02 11.79
C ALA A 172 -4.30 -15.01 10.62
N ALA A 173 -4.28 -13.71 10.90
CA ALA A 173 -4.18 -12.67 9.90
C ALA A 173 -2.88 -12.78 9.07
N ALA A 174 -1.73 -13.03 9.72
CA ALA A 174 -0.45 -13.23 9.05
C ALA A 174 -0.43 -14.52 8.20
N ARG A 175 -1.04 -15.60 8.71
CA ARG A 175 -1.22 -16.85 7.96
C ARG A 175 -1.97 -16.61 6.65
N LEU A 176 -3.09 -15.89 6.67
CA LEU A 176 -3.84 -15.57 5.45
C LEU A 176 -3.01 -14.77 4.44
N MET A 177 -2.16 -13.85 4.90
CA MET A 177 -1.27 -13.12 4.00
C MET A 177 -0.24 -14.05 3.33
N ALA A 178 0.22 -15.09 4.02
CA ALA A 178 1.14 -16.08 3.47
C ALA A 178 0.44 -17.13 2.60
N GLU A 179 -0.78 -17.57 2.96
CA GLU A 179 -1.51 -18.66 2.32
C GLU A 179 -2.25 -18.23 1.04
N ILE A 180 -2.89 -17.06 1.06
CA ILE A 180 -3.70 -16.55 -0.06
C ILE A 180 -3.30 -15.14 -0.54
N GLY A 181 -2.19 -14.62 -0.02
CA GLY A 181 -1.56 -13.40 -0.52
C GLY A 181 -2.35 -12.12 -0.32
N LEU A 182 -3.21 -12.02 0.70
CA LEU A 182 -3.96 -10.81 0.99
C LEU A 182 -3.05 -9.66 1.41
N ARG A 183 -3.41 -8.43 1.04
CA ARG A 183 -2.71 -7.22 1.54
C ARG A 183 -3.12 -6.94 2.99
N ALA A 184 -2.20 -6.40 3.80
CA ALA A 184 -2.50 -6.06 5.19
C ALA A 184 -3.74 -5.14 5.33
N ASN A 185 -3.91 -4.19 4.41
CA ASN A 185 -5.08 -3.32 4.39
C ASN A 185 -6.38 -4.05 4.01
N GLU A 186 -6.30 -5.08 3.18
CA GLU A 186 -7.45 -5.93 2.86
C GLU A 186 -7.83 -6.76 4.10
N VAL A 187 -6.87 -7.46 4.70
CA VAL A 187 -7.08 -8.30 5.90
C VAL A 187 -7.69 -7.51 7.06
N ARG A 188 -7.13 -6.35 7.39
CA ARG A 188 -7.60 -5.55 8.53
C ARG A 188 -9.01 -5.00 8.37
N ARG A 189 -9.54 -4.90 7.14
CA ARG A 189 -10.87 -4.31 6.83
C ARG A 189 -11.94 -5.35 6.50
N MET A 190 -11.64 -6.63 6.67
CA MET A 190 -12.60 -7.71 6.44
C MET A 190 -13.61 -7.80 7.57
N ASP A 191 -14.84 -8.09 7.20
CA ASP A 191 -15.92 -8.45 8.11
C ASP A 191 -16.11 -9.98 8.13
N LEU A 192 -16.75 -10.52 9.16
CA LEU A 192 -17.12 -11.95 9.20
C LEU A 192 -17.97 -12.34 7.99
N ALA A 193 -18.87 -11.45 7.58
CA ALA A 193 -19.75 -11.65 6.43
C ALA A 193 -19.00 -11.72 5.08
N ASP A 194 -17.74 -11.34 5.01
CA ASP A 194 -16.92 -11.46 3.79
C ASP A 194 -16.46 -12.91 3.55
N VAL A 195 -16.50 -13.78 4.56
CA VAL A 195 -16.16 -15.21 4.41
C VAL A 195 -17.36 -15.96 3.83
N LYS A 196 -17.19 -16.49 2.63
CA LYS A 196 -18.20 -17.21 1.85
C LYS A 196 -17.82 -18.68 1.76
N TRP A 197 -18.23 -19.45 2.77
CA TRP A 197 -17.89 -20.87 2.88
C TRP A 197 -18.52 -21.73 1.78
N GLU A 198 -19.67 -21.30 1.29
CA GLU A 198 -20.49 -21.97 0.29
C GLU A 198 -20.01 -21.77 -1.15
N LEU A 199 -19.07 -20.86 -1.39
CA LEU A 199 -18.61 -20.52 -2.74
C LEU A 199 -17.44 -21.39 -3.21
N GLY A 200 -17.74 -22.31 -4.10
CA GLY A 200 -16.77 -23.22 -4.71
C GLY A 200 -16.24 -24.28 -3.73
N PRO A 201 -15.25 -25.11 -4.13
CA PRO A 201 -14.81 -26.27 -3.34
C PRO A 201 -14.01 -25.90 -2.09
N PHE A 202 -13.48 -24.67 -2.01
CA PHE A 202 -12.59 -24.24 -0.93
C PHE A 202 -13.20 -23.16 -0.03
N GLY A 203 -14.36 -22.59 -0.41
CA GLY A 203 -14.83 -21.31 0.10
C GLY A 203 -14.03 -20.13 -0.48
N LYS A 204 -14.54 -18.93 -0.30
CA LYS A 204 -13.88 -17.69 -0.79
C LYS A 204 -13.98 -16.58 0.25
N ILE A 205 -13.07 -15.62 0.16
CA ILE A 205 -13.17 -14.34 0.86
C ILE A 205 -13.52 -13.23 -0.15
N HIS A 206 -14.53 -12.45 0.17
CA HIS A 206 -14.88 -11.24 -0.56
C HIS A 206 -13.94 -10.09 -0.14
N VAL A 207 -13.00 -9.73 -1.00
CA VAL A 207 -12.10 -8.60 -0.79
C VAL A 207 -12.74 -7.34 -1.37
N ARG A 208 -13.42 -6.55 -0.54
CA ARG A 208 -14.13 -5.33 -0.94
C ARG A 208 -13.20 -4.14 -1.20
N TYR A 209 -12.07 -4.08 -0.52
CA TYR A 209 -11.17 -2.93 -0.50
C TYR A 209 -9.83 -3.20 -1.18
N GLY A 210 -9.85 -3.87 -2.32
CA GLY A 210 -8.66 -4.07 -3.13
C GLY A 210 -8.11 -2.73 -3.65
N LYS A 211 -6.79 -2.66 -3.88
CA LYS A 211 -6.15 -1.45 -4.41
C LYS A 211 -6.66 -1.16 -5.82
N GLY A 212 -7.41 -0.08 -5.99
CA GLY A 212 -7.76 0.46 -7.29
C GLY A 212 -6.56 1.07 -8.03
N SER A 213 -6.73 1.35 -9.31
CA SER A 213 -5.73 2.02 -10.14
C SER A 213 -6.27 3.38 -10.59
N ARG A 214 -5.43 4.42 -10.52
CA ARG A 214 -5.70 5.76 -11.10
C ARG A 214 -7.06 6.37 -10.73
N GLY A 215 -7.46 6.29 -9.45
CA GLY A 215 -8.71 6.92 -9.00
C GLY A 215 -9.99 6.10 -9.28
N SER A 216 -9.88 4.87 -9.79
CA SER A 216 -11.06 4.02 -10.09
C SER A 216 -11.77 3.43 -8.85
N GLY A 217 -11.46 3.91 -7.64
CA GLY A 217 -12.01 3.34 -6.42
C GLY A 217 -11.42 1.97 -6.04
N PRO A 218 -11.91 1.34 -4.95
CA PRO A 218 -11.47 0.02 -4.55
C PRO A 218 -11.93 -1.03 -5.56
N ARG A 219 -11.04 -1.98 -5.88
CA ARG A 219 -11.36 -3.12 -6.76
C ARG A 219 -11.75 -4.31 -5.92
N GLU A 220 -12.95 -4.81 -6.13
CA GLU A 220 -13.45 -6.01 -5.46
C GLU A 220 -12.98 -7.28 -6.16
N ARG A 221 -12.81 -8.37 -5.39
CA ARG A 221 -12.54 -9.71 -5.90
C ARG A 221 -12.90 -10.77 -4.90
N MET A 222 -13.04 -12.00 -5.39
CA MET A 222 -13.17 -13.21 -4.57
C MET A 222 -11.83 -13.94 -4.51
N ALA A 223 -11.22 -14.04 -3.33
CA ALA A 223 -9.99 -14.79 -3.10
C ALA A 223 -10.32 -16.19 -2.60
N PRO A 224 -9.83 -17.30 -3.23
CA PRO A 224 -10.11 -18.65 -2.79
C PRO A 224 -9.37 -18.98 -1.49
N LEU A 225 -9.99 -19.77 -0.59
CA LEU A 225 -9.43 -20.21 0.69
C LEU A 225 -8.56 -21.46 0.53
N ILE A 226 -7.53 -21.37 -0.30
CA ILE A 226 -6.56 -22.44 -0.59
C ILE A 226 -5.41 -22.47 0.42
N ASN A 227 -4.47 -23.40 0.27
CA ASN A 227 -3.22 -23.52 1.04
C ASN A 227 -3.38 -23.58 2.57
N GLY A 228 -4.52 -24.04 3.06
CA GLY A 228 -4.79 -24.12 4.50
C GLY A 228 -5.54 -22.91 5.08
N ALA A 229 -5.77 -21.85 4.31
CA ALA A 229 -6.47 -20.64 4.76
C ALA A 229 -7.86 -20.93 5.33
N GLY A 230 -8.60 -21.86 4.75
CA GLY A 230 -9.89 -22.28 5.27
C GLY A 230 -9.82 -22.89 6.69
N ARG A 231 -8.78 -23.68 6.98
CA ARG A 231 -8.57 -24.26 8.33
C ARG A 231 -8.14 -23.16 9.33
N THR A 232 -7.24 -22.29 8.94
CA THR A 232 -6.81 -21.16 9.76
C THR A 232 -8.00 -20.27 10.15
N LEU A 233 -8.89 -19.98 9.20
CA LEU A 233 -10.07 -19.16 9.47
C LEU A 233 -11.11 -19.87 10.33
N ARG A 234 -11.41 -21.15 10.08
CA ARG A 234 -12.34 -21.91 10.91
C ARG A 234 -11.87 -21.93 12.35
N TRP A 235 -10.63 -22.34 12.59
CA TRP A 235 -10.04 -22.30 13.92
C TRP A 235 -10.18 -20.92 14.58
N PHE A 236 -9.84 -19.84 13.85
CA PHE A 236 -9.89 -18.50 14.43
C PHE A 236 -11.34 -18.08 14.77
N ILE A 237 -12.29 -18.34 13.88
CA ILE A 237 -13.70 -17.94 14.06
C ILE A 237 -14.36 -18.78 15.17
N GLU A 238 -14.13 -20.08 15.17
CA GLU A 238 -14.81 -21.02 16.08
C GLU A 238 -14.22 -21.00 17.49
N ASP A 239 -12.87 -20.95 17.62
CA ASP A 239 -12.19 -21.13 18.90
C ASP A 239 -11.67 -19.82 19.52
N VAL A 240 -11.47 -18.77 18.74
CA VAL A 240 -10.79 -17.55 19.22
C VAL A 240 -11.70 -16.31 19.19
N TRP A 241 -12.44 -16.12 18.10
CA TRP A 241 -13.15 -14.87 17.84
C TRP A 241 -14.10 -14.46 18.98
N GLY A 242 -14.82 -15.40 19.57
CA GLY A 242 -15.74 -15.16 20.70
C GLY A 242 -15.09 -14.52 21.93
N GLN A 243 -13.76 -14.67 22.10
CA GLN A 243 -13.02 -14.09 23.22
C GLN A 243 -12.89 -12.56 23.15
N PHE A 244 -13.22 -11.94 22.01
CA PHE A 244 -13.27 -10.49 21.89
C PHE A 244 -14.57 -9.88 22.45
N GLY A 245 -15.56 -10.70 22.82
CA GLY A 245 -16.80 -10.26 23.44
C GLY A 245 -17.72 -9.45 22.52
N ASP A 246 -17.55 -9.54 21.21
CA ASP A 246 -18.42 -8.89 20.21
C ASP A 246 -19.52 -9.84 19.73
N ASP A 247 -20.57 -9.29 19.15
CA ASP A 247 -21.67 -10.04 18.54
C ASP A 247 -21.32 -10.41 17.09
N HIS A 248 -21.15 -11.68 16.82
CA HIS A 248 -20.82 -12.21 15.48
C HIS A 248 -21.94 -12.03 14.46
N THR A 249 -23.18 -11.81 14.91
CA THR A 249 -24.34 -11.57 14.04
C THR A 249 -24.48 -10.10 13.66
N ARG A 250 -23.74 -9.22 14.31
CA ARG A 250 -23.79 -7.79 14.07
C ARG A 250 -23.31 -7.44 12.65
N PRO A 251 -24.12 -6.67 11.87
CA PRO A 251 -23.66 -6.18 10.57
C PRO A 251 -22.34 -5.42 10.66
N GLY A 252 -21.36 -5.80 9.84
CA GLY A 252 -20.03 -5.20 9.84
C GLY A 252 -19.16 -5.62 11.04
N ALA A 253 -19.46 -6.75 11.72
CA ALA A 253 -18.57 -7.33 12.72
C ALA A 253 -17.20 -7.66 12.07
N PRO A 254 -16.07 -7.10 12.57
CA PRO A 254 -14.76 -7.32 11.97
C PRO A 254 -14.36 -8.78 12.03
N LEU A 255 -13.80 -9.31 10.95
CA LEU A 255 -13.19 -10.65 10.97
C LEU A 255 -12.01 -10.69 11.95
N PHE A 256 -11.20 -9.61 11.99
CA PHE A 256 -10.08 -9.45 12.89
C PHE A 256 -10.31 -8.26 13.82
N PRO A 257 -11.00 -8.46 14.95
CA PRO A 257 -11.45 -7.37 15.81
C PRO A 257 -10.32 -6.77 16.66
N THR A 258 -10.49 -5.50 17.07
CA THR A 258 -9.66 -4.90 18.13
C THR A 258 -10.06 -5.43 19.51
N GLU A 259 -9.15 -5.30 20.51
CA GLU A 259 -9.45 -5.65 21.92
C GLU A 259 -10.41 -4.65 22.61
N ARG A 260 -10.67 -3.50 21.99
CA ARG A 260 -11.48 -2.44 22.61
C ARG A 260 -12.92 -2.56 22.13
N LEU A 261 -13.78 -2.99 23.04
CA LEU A 261 -15.23 -2.83 22.89
C LEU A 261 -15.60 -1.36 23.12
N LYS A 262 -16.41 -0.81 22.23
CA LYS A 262 -17.13 0.42 22.51
C LYS A 262 -18.51 0.07 23.04
N ALA A 263 -18.90 0.68 24.16
CA ALA A 263 -20.27 0.62 24.62
C ALA A 263 -21.20 0.98 23.45
N ASN A 264 -22.13 0.10 23.12
CA ASN A 264 -23.13 0.24 22.05
C ASN A 264 -22.63 0.15 20.56
N ALA A 265 -21.33 -0.15 20.30
CA ALA A 265 -20.81 -0.18 18.93
C ALA A 265 -19.95 -1.43 18.58
N GLY A 266 -19.74 -2.34 19.54
CA GLY A 266 -18.89 -3.52 19.32
C GLY A 266 -17.41 -3.22 19.14
N THR A 267 -16.66 -4.19 18.66
CA THR A 267 -15.25 -4.05 18.32
C THR A 267 -15.06 -3.28 16.99
N ARG A 268 -13.82 -2.89 16.69
CA ARG A 268 -13.46 -2.20 15.46
C ARG A 268 -12.47 -3.03 14.64
N HIS A 269 -12.30 -2.65 13.39
CA HIS A 269 -11.21 -3.14 12.55
C HIS A 269 -9.85 -2.73 13.11
N LEU A 270 -8.83 -3.55 12.83
CA LEU A 270 -7.44 -3.29 13.23
C LEU A 270 -6.91 -1.97 12.69
N GLY A 271 -6.07 -1.31 13.46
CA GLY A 271 -5.28 -0.17 13.00
C GLY A 271 -4.30 -0.55 11.88
N PRO A 272 -3.83 0.43 11.10
CA PRO A 272 -2.99 0.17 9.92
C PRO A 272 -1.65 -0.50 10.26
N ASP A 273 -1.09 -0.23 11.43
CA ASP A 273 0.24 -0.71 11.81
C ASP A 273 0.23 -1.98 12.67
N THR A 274 -0.94 -2.39 13.18
CA THR A 274 -1.07 -3.53 14.10
C THR A 274 -0.49 -4.83 13.53
N LEU A 275 -0.87 -5.18 12.30
CA LEU A 275 -0.39 -6.41 11.67
C LEU A 275 1.09 -6.34 11.30
N ARG A 276 1.58 -5.16 10.93
CA ARG A 276 3.01 -4.94 10.64
C ARG A 276 3.85 -5.12 11.89
N ALA A 277 3.44 -4.50 13.01
CA ALA A 277 4.14 -4.59 14.28
C ALA A 277 4.15 -6.03 14.81
N ALA A 278 3.01 -6.71 14.78
CA ALA A 278 2.91 -8.10 15.21
C ALA A 278 3.78 -9.05 14.36
N LEU A 279 3.78 -8.87 13.04
CA LEU A 279 4.64 -9.67 12.16
C LEU A 279 6.13 -9.39 12.42
N ALA A 280 6.51 -8.14 12.62
CA ALA A 280 7.91 -7.77 12.93
C ALA A 280 8.35 -8.40 14.26
N GLU A 281 7.52 -8.34 15.29
CA GLU A 281 7.79 -8.95 16.60
C GLU A 281 7.93 -10.47 16.50
N ALA A 282 7.03 -11.17 15.82
CA ALA A 282 7.13 -12.60 15.60
C ALA A 282 8.36 -12.98 14.77
N THR A 283 8.70 -12.17 13.76
CA THR A 283 9.88 -12.40 12.92
C THR A 283 11.17 -12.28 13.72
N SER A 284 11.29 -11.23 14.53
CA SER A 284 12.48 -11.04 15.40
C SER A 284 12.70 -12.22 16.32
N ARG A 285 11.64 -12.86 16.84
CA ARG A 285 11.72 -14.00 17.74
C ARG A 285 11.97 -15.34 17.04
N HIS A 286 11.25 -15.62 15.97
CA HIS A 286 11.20 -16.96 15.37
C HIS A 286 11.98 -17.10 14.07
N LEU A 287 12.32 -15.97 13.42
CA LEU A 287 13.04 -15.94 12.15
C LEU A 287 14.04 -14.77 12.10
N PRO A 288 15.01 -14.69 13.02
CA PRO A 288 15.89 -13.51 13.18
C PRO A 288 16.68 -13.15 11.93
N GLY A 289 16.98 -14.08 11.03
CA GLY A 289 17.62 -13.80 9.73
C GLY A 289 16.81 -12.88 8.82
N TRP A 290 15.52 -12.75 9.09
CA TRP A 290 14.56 -11.88 8.35
C TRP A 290 14.11 -10.66 9.16
N ASP A 291 14.70 -10.41 10.31
CA ASP A 291 14.34 -9.26 11.12
C ASP A 291 14.50 -7.95 10.34
N GLY A 292 13.54 -7.05 10.48
CA GLY A 292 13.45 -5.81 9.71
C GLY A 292 13.20 -5.97 8.19
N LYS A 293 13.24 -7.18 7.64
CA LYS A 293 13.08 -7.48 6.20
C LYS A 293 11.71 -8.06 5.87
N LEU A 294 11.18 -8.94 6.74
CA LEU A 294 9.88 -9.59 6.54
C LEU A 294 8.75 -8.61 6.83
N THR A 295 7.98 -8.31 5.81
CA THR A 295 6.83 -7.41 5.90
C THR A 295 5.59 -8.12 5.36
N PRO A 296 4.36 -7.63 5.64
CA PRO A 296 3.14 -8.15 5.02
C PRO A 296 3.22 -8.26 3.50
N HIS A 297 3.95 -7.33 2.87
CA HIS A 297 4.13 -7.35 1.42
C HIS A 297 5.05 -8.49 0.97
N VAL A 298 6.09 -8.80 1.76
CA VAL A 298 7.00 -9.93 1.49
C VAL A 298 6.28 -11.27 1.65
N LEU A 299 5.37 -11.42 2.63
CA LEU A 299 4.52 -12.63 2.73
C LEU A 299 3.63 -12.81 1.50
N ARG A 300 3.10 -11.71 0.94
CA ARG A 300 2.34 -11.78 -0.30
C ARG A 300 3.23 -12.16 -1.51
N HIS A 301 4.50 -11.71 -1.56
CA HIS A 301 5.46 -12.16 -2.56
C HIS A 301 5.74 -13.66 -2.42
N TYR A 302 5.93 -14.12 -1.20
CA TYR A 302 6.07 -15.53 -0.90
C TYR A 302 4.88 -16.33 -1.44
N CYS A 303 3.65 -15.93 -1.10
CA CYS A 303 2.44 -16.59 -1.61
C CYS A 303 2.43 -16.66 -3.14
N ALA A 304 2.68 -15.54 -3.83
CA ALA A 304 2.72 -15.52 -5.30
C ALA A 304 3.74 -16.50 -5.88
N SER A 305 4.94 -16.57 -5.28
CA SER A 305 6.00 -17.48 -5.70
C SER A 305 5.62 -18.94 -5.45
N GLN A 306 5.03 -19.25 -4.29
CA GLN A 306 4.58 -20.62 -3.99
C GLN A 306 3.44 -21.08 -4.91
N LEU A 307 2.47 -20.22 -5.20
CA LEU A 307 1.40 -20.55 -6.14
C LEU A 307 1.95 -20.90 -7.52
N TYR A 308 2.95 -20.15 -7.99
CA TYR A 308 3.60 -20.41 -9.25
C TYR A 308 4.42 -21.71 -9.24
N LEU A 309 5.24 -21.92 -8.21
CA LEU A 309 6.04 -23.13 -8.05
C LEU A 309 5.16 -24.40 -7.95
N ASN A 310 3.97 -24.26 -7.37
CA ASN A 310 2.96 -25.32 -7.30
C ASN A 310 2.14 -25.48 -8.59
N GLY A 311 2.55 -24.85 -9.70
CA GLY A 311 1.99 -25.05 -11.03
C GLY A 311 0.75 -24.20 -11.37
N MET A 312 0.39 -23.21 -10.54
CA MET A 312 -0.70 -22.29 -10.90
C MET A 312 -0.23 -21.33 -11.99
N ASP A 313 -1.02 -21.15 -13.04
CA ASP A 313 -0.69 -20.22 -14.12
C ASP A 313 -0.72 -18.75 -13.67
N LEU A 314 0.02 -17.89 -14.39
CA LEU A 314 0.19 -16.48 -14.02
C LEU A 314 -1.11 -15.68 -14.06
N ILE A 315 -2.08 -16.05 -14.89
CA ILE A 315 -3.36 -15.34 -14.98
C ILE A 315 -4.22 -15.70 -13.78
N ALA A 316 -4.27 -16.98 -13.38
CA ALA A 316 -4.95 -17.42 -12.18
C ALA A 316 -4.35 -16.80 -10.91
N ILE A 317 -3.01 -16.68 -10.83
CA ILE A 317 -2.32 -15.98 -9.74
C ILE A 317 -2.66 -14.48 -9.74
N GLN A 318 -2.67 -13.85 -10.92
CA GLN A 318 -3.05 -12.45 -11.07
C GLN A 318 -4.46 -12.19 -10.54
N GLU A 319 -5.41 -13.03 -10.89
CA GLU A 319 -6.80 -12.91 -10.46
C GLU A 319 -6.94 -13.14 -8.96
N ALA A 320 -6.39 -14.24 -8.43
CA ALA A 320 -6.42 -14.56 -7.00
C ALA A 320 -5.84 -13.43 -6.15
N LEU A 321 -4.73 -12.86 -6.57
CA LEU A 321 -4.06 -11.76 -5.87
C LEU A 321 -4.69 -10.39 -6.17
N GLY A 322 -5.46 -10.23 -7.23
CA GLY A 322 -6.03 -8.94 -7.66
C GLY A 322 -4.95 -7.96 -8.12
N HIS A 323 -4.06 -8.41 -9.01
CA HIS A 323 -3.11 -7.54 -9.69
C HIS A 323 -3.74 -6.95 -10.94
N ALA A 324 -3.66 -5.62 -11.11
CA ALA A 324 -4.20 -4.96 -12.30
C ALA A 324 -3.47 -5.36 -13.59
N TRP A 325 -2.20 -5.75 -13.47
CA TRP A 325 -1.30 -6.07 -14.60
C TRP A 325 -0.50 -7.33 -14.32
N VAL A 326 -0.39 -8.23 -15.33
CA VAL A 326 0.44 -9.45 -15.24
C VAL A 326 1.90 -9.12 -14.93
N ALA A 327 2.43 -8.03 -15.46
CA ALA A 327 3.77 -7.53 -15.14
C ALA A 327 3.99 -7.29 -13.63
N THR A 328 2.93 -7.01 -12.87
CA THR A 328 3.00 -6.93 -11.41
C THR A 328 3.19 -8.32 -10.82
N THR A 329 2.46 -9.32 -11.29
CA THR A 329 2.59 -10.72 -10.87
C THR A 329 3.99 -11.26 -11.19
N MET A 330 4.51 -10.98 -12.38
CA MET A 330 5.85 -11.39 -12.80
C MET A 330 6.98 -10.84 -11.92
N ARG A 331 6.80 -9.69 -11.28
CA ARG A 331 7.79 -9.15 -10.32
C ARG A 331 7.86 -9.95 -9.02
N TYR A 332 6.85 -10.72 -8.72
CA TYR A 332 6.73 -11.52 -7.50
C TYR A 332 7.14 -12.97 -7.71
N VAL A 333 7.09 -13.44 -8.95
CA VAL A 333 7.43 -14.80 -9.30
C VAL A 333 8.92 -14.86 -9.58
N HIS A 334 9.69 -15.33 -8.59
CA HIS A 334 11.08 -15.71 -8.78
C HIS A 334 11.12 -17.10 -9.39
N VAL A 335 11.41 -17.14 -10.67
CA VAL A 335 11.61 -18.40 -11.36
C VAL A 335 13.05 -18.85 -11.11
N HIS A 336 13.24 -19.91 -10.32
CA HIS A 336 14.51 -20.61 -10.28
C HIS A 336 14.80 -21.19 -11.68
N ARG A 337 16.05 -21.14 -12.14
CA ARG A 337 16.46 -21.72 -13.41
C ARG A 337 16.00 -23.18 -13.54
N ASP A 338 16.14 -23.94 -12.48
CA ASP A 338 15.72 -25.36 -12.41
C ASP A 338 14.24 -25.54 -12.72
N HIS A 339 13.38 -24.62 -12.31
CA HIS A 339 11.96 -24.66 -12.62
C HIS A 339 11.68 -24.41 -14.12
N VAL A 340 12.46 -23.54 -14.77
CA VAL A 340 12.36 -23.29 -16.22
C VAL A 340 12.79 -24.55 -16.99
N GLU A 341 13.88 -25.18 -16.58
CA GLU A 341 14.38 -26.41 -17.19
C GLU A 341 13.40 -27.58 -17.00
N GLN A 342 12.82 -27.72 -15.81
CA GLN A 342 11.77 -28.72 -15.54
C GLN A 342 10.52 -28.47 -16.38
N ALA A 343 10.10 -27.21 -16.54
CA ALA A 343 8.95 -26.85 -17.38
C ALA A 343 9.21 -27.17 -18.86
N TRP A 344 10.43 -26.94 -19.34
CA TRP A 344 10.83 -27.33 -20.70
C TRP A 344 10.85 -28.84 -20.88
N ALA A 345 11.43 -29.58 -19.93
CA ALA A 345 11.45 -31.04 -19.97
C ALA A 345 10.03 -31.62 -19.98
N ALA A 346 9.16 -31.13 -19.11
CA ALA A 346 7.77 -31.55 -19.06
C ALA A 346 6.96 -31.18 -20.33
N ALA A 347 7.26 -30.04 -20.94
CA ALA A 347 6.64 -29.64 -22.20
C ALA A 347 7.11 -30.53 -23.36
N HIS A 348 8.42 -30.84 -23.41
CA HIS A 348 9.02 -31.73 -24.39
C HIS A 348 8.41 -33.13 -24.29
N GLN A 349 8.36 -33.71 -23.09
CA GLN A 349 7.78 -35.03 -22.87
C GLN A 349 6.32 -35.12 -23.31
N ARG A 350 5.50 -34.06 -23.05
CA ARG A 350 4.11 -34.02 -23.55
C ARG A 350 4.04 -33.93 -25.07
N ALA A 351 4.98 -33.25 -25.71
CA ALA A 351 5.04 -33.19 -27.19
C ALA A 351 5.42 -34.54 -27.77
N GLU A 352 6.40 -35.26 -27.22
CA GLU A 352 6.82 -36.61 -27.65
C GLU A 352 5.66 -37.60 -27.51
N GLN A 353 4.96 -37.63 -26.38
CA GLN A 353 3.79 -38.50 -26.17
C GLN A 353 2.67 -38.26 -27.20
N ARG A 354 2.47 -37.02 -27.64
CA ARG A 354 1.52 -36.70 -28.71
C ARG A 354 1.98 -37.19 -30.07
N LEU A 355 3.27 -37.12 -30.36
CA LEU A 355 3.84 -37.61 -31.63
C LEU A 355 3.84 -39.12 -31.70
N GLU A 356 4.15 -39.83 -30.60
CA GLU A 356 4.06 -41.29 -30.50
C GLU A 356 2.63 -41.82 -30.69
N GLY A 357 1.61 -41.06 -30.25
CA GLY A 357 0.19 -41.40 -30.48
C GLY A 357 -0.30 -41.11 -31.91
N LEU A 358 0.52 -40.54 -32.78
CA LEU A 358 0.20 -40.22 -34.18
C LEU A 358 0.88 -41.16 -35.18
N ILE A 359 1.79 -42.04 -34.70
CA ILE A 359 2.46 -43.09 -35.48
C ILE A 359 1.78 -44.42 -35.16
#